data_dce2190b9c335851bd26afbc3cdf1bb5
#
_entry.id   dce2190b9c335851bd26afbc3cdf1bb5
#
_cell.length_a   1.000
_cell.length_b   1.000
_cell.length_c   1.000
_cell.angle_alpha   90.00
_cell.angle_beta   90.00
_cell.angle_gamma   90.00
#
_symmetry.space_group_name_H-M   'P 1'
#
loop_
_entity.id
_entity.type
_entity.pdbx_description
1 polymer ?
#
loop_
_entity_poly.entity_id
_entity_poly.type
_entity_poly.pdbx_seq_one_letter_code
_entity_poly.pdbx_strand_id
1 'polypeptide(L)'
;MQAKSAYPSKKPSFAKLAYHFGIKLVAFPSADQQATIRHNSDAARFVYNEFVALGREAWHLRRLEKSLLQNQACSHNPDWFGQPLESVATRLQVIGAQLANPTHLKRRFKWLDKNKRLDAMMFYATLNFYRASWNMFRKVHATGIPKFHKK
;
A
#
# COMPACT_ATOMS: atom_id res chain seq x y z
N MET A 1 40.91 -3.69 32.08
CA MET A 1 40.74 -4.28 30.75
C MET A 1 39.32 -4.79 30.60
N GLN A 2 38.46 -4.08 29.89
CA GLN A 2 37.08 -4.52 29.66
C GLN A 2 37.07 -5.43 28.42
N ALA A 3 36.59 -6.66 28.58
CA ALA A 3 36.40 -7.61 27.48
C ALA A 3 35.32 -7.06 26.50
N LYS A 4 35.71 -6.75 25.27
CA LYS A 4 34.77 -6.38 24.20
C LYS A 4 33.86 -7.57 23.93
N SER A 5 32.54 -7.36 24.10
CA SER A 5 31.50 -8.32 23.77
C SER A 5 31.69 -8.83 22.34
N ALA A 6 31.84 -10.14 22.19
CA ALA A 6 32.07 -10.85 20.91
C ALA A 6 30.77 -11.08 20.10
N TYR A 7 29.65 -10.41 20.44
CA TYR A 7 28.43 -10.56 19.70
C TYR A 7 28.42 -9.65 18.48
N PRO A 8 28.22 -10.17 17.27
CA PRO A 8 28.10 -9.37 16.07
C PRO A 8 26.93 -8.39 16.19
N SER A 9 27.19 -7.11 15.98
CA SER A 9 26.23 -6.02 16.18
C SER A 9 25.04 -6.00 15.20
N LYS A 10 25.04 -6.87 14.19
CA LYS A 10 23.94 -7.02 13.22
C LYS A 10 23.66 -8.49 12.94
N LYS A 11 22.42 -8.93 13.15
CA LYS A 11 21.95 -10.25 12.72
C LYS A 11 22.03 -10.32 11.19
N PRO A 12 22.51 -11.44 10.61
CA PRO A 12 22.50 -11.60 9.15
C PRO A 12 21.07 -11.53 8.61
N SER A 13 20.90 -10.92 7.43
CA SER A 13 19.59 -10.91 6.77
C SER A 13 19.18 -12.34 6.44
N PHE A 14 17.86 -12.64 6.53
CA PHE A 14 17.30 -13.95 6.24
C PHE A 14 17.80 -14.51 4.89
N ALA A 15 17.94 -13.66 3.87
CA ALA A 15 18.43 -14.03 2.54
C ALA A 15 19.90 -14.50 2.52
N LYS A 16 20.67 -14.25 3.59
CA LYS A 16 22.08 -14.65 3.71
C LYS A 16 22.30 -15.89 4.58
N LEU A 17 21.23 -16.49 5.09
CA LEU A 17 21.35 -17.75 5.83
C LEU A 17 21.64 -18.91 4.89
N ALA A 18 22.56 -19.78 5.30
CA ALA A 18 22.93 -20.95 4.51
C ALA A 18 21.77 -21.96 4.33
N TYR A 19 20.86 -21.99 5.28
CA TYR A 19 19.71 -22.88 5.28
C TYR A 19 18.42 -22.11 5.59
N HIS A 20 17.36 -22.38 4.82
CA HIS A 20 16.02 -21.90 5.04
C HIS A 20 15.10 -23.09 5.28
N PHE A 21 14.43 -23.13 6.41
CA PHE A 21 13.40 -24.12 6.68
C PHE A 21 12.12 -23.42 7.13
N GLY A 22 11.00 -23.99 6.76
CA GLY A 22 9.69 -23.52 7.17
C GLY A 22 8.98 -24.65 7.96
N ILE A 23 8.34 -24.26 9.07
CA ILE A 23 7.49 -25.17 9.85
C ILE A 23 6.04 -24.80 9.53
N LYS A 24 5.26 -25.78 9.08
CA LYS A 24 3.83 -25.66 8.90
C LYS A 24 3.12 -26.15 10.17
N LEU A 25 2.47 -25.21 10.86
CA LEU A 25 1.69 -25.52 12.06
C LEU A 25 0.20 -25.50 11.71
N VAL A 26 -0.55 -26.45 12.31
CA VAL A 26 -2.00 -26.44 12.27
C VAL A 26 -2.48 -25.76 13.55
N ALA A 27 -3.29 -24.70 13.41
CA ALA A 27 -3.87 -23.98 14.53
C ALA A 27 -5.36 -24.31 14.66
N PHE A 28 -5.82 -24.46 15.90
CA PHE A 28 -7.23 -24.68 16.22
C PHE A 28 -7.76 -23.48 17.02
N PRO A 29 -8.14 -22.38 16.35
CA PRO A 29 -8.59 -21.19 17.03
C PRO A 29 -9.95 -21.40 17.69
N SER A 30 -10.15 -20.81 18.89
CA SER A 30 -11.44 -20.72 19.54
C SER A 30 -12.45 -19.91 18.72
N ALA A 31 -13.74 -19.98 19.06
CA ALA A 31 -14.78 -19.22 18.35
C ALA A 31 -14.51 -17.71 18.36
N ASP A 32 -14.04 -17.13 19.47
CA ASP A 32 -13.68 -15.72 19.57
C ASP A 32 -12.46 -15.37 18.72
N GLN A 33 -11.45 -16.23 18.70
CA GLN A 33 -10.28 -16.06 17.84
C GLN A 33 -10.68 -16.13 16.36
N GLN A 34 -11.55 -17.06 15.97
CA GLN A 34 -12.08 -17.14 14.61
C GLN A 34 -12.83 -15.86 14.22
N ALA A 35 -13.68 -15.33 15.12
CA ALA A 35 -14.41 -14.08 14.88
C ALA A 35 -13.43 -12.91 14.70
N THR A 36 -12.40 -12.82 15.54
CA THR A 36 -11.36 -11.79 15.44
C THR A 36 -10.56 -11.90 14.14
N ILE A 37 -10.17 -13.11 13.74
CA ILE A 37 -9.44 -13.34 12.47
C ILE A 37 -10.31 -12.93 11.28
N ARG A 38 -11.58 -13.33 11.23
CA ARG A 38 -12.51 -12.94 10.16
C ARG A 38 -12.67 -11.44 10.09
N HIS A 39 -12.84 -10.78 11.22
CA HIS A 39 -13.02 -9.34 11.30
C HIS A 39 -11.79 -8.56 10.80
N ASN A 40 -10.59 -8.98 11.21
CA ASN A 40 -9.34 -8.39 10.72
C ASN A 40 -9.12 -8.66 9.22
N SER A 41 -9.49 -9.85 8.73
CA SER A 41 -9.40 -10.18 7.30
C SER A 41 -10.34 -9.31 6.45
N ASP A 42 -11.59 -9.11 6.90
CA ASP A 42 -12.56 -8.26 6.20
C ASP A 42 -12.11 -6.79 6.19
N ALA A 43 -11.59 -6.29 7.32
CA ALA A 43 -11.03 -4.95 7.41
C ALA A 43 -9.79 -4.78 6.52
N ALA A 44 -8.88 -5.76 6.50
CA ALA A 44 -7.70 -5.75 5.65
C ALA A 44 -8.08 -5.69 4.16
N ARG A 45 -9.07 -6.48 3.75
CA ARG A 45 -9.59 -6.45 2.37
C ARG A 45 -10.18 -5.09 2.03
N PHE A 46 -10.96 -4.47 2.92
CA PHE A 46 -11.50 -3.14 2.74
C PHE A 46 -10.38 -2.10 2.57
N VAL A 47 -9.42 -2.09 3.50
CA VAL A 47 -8.25 -1.18 3.47
C VAL A 47 -7.42 -1.36 2.20
N TYR A 48 -7.18 -2.61 1.78
CA TYR A 48 -6.49 -2.91 0.53
C TYR A 48 -7.23 -2.32 -0.68
N ASN A 49 -8.55 -2.50 -0.73
CA ASN A 49 -9.37 -1.98 -1.82
C ASN A 49 -9.36 -0.45 -1.89
N GLU A 50 -9.35 0.25 -0.75
CA GLU A 50 -9.17 1.70 -0.70
C GLU A 50 -7.81 2.13 -1.27
N PHE A 51 -6.73 1.42 -0.94
CA PHE A 51 -5.43 1.68 -1.54
C PHE A 51 -5.40 1.40 -3.04
N VAL A 52 -6.06 0.34 -3.50
CA VAL A 52 -6.18 0.04 -4.93
C VAL A 52 -6.94 1.14 -5.66
N ALA A 53 -8.03 1.67 -5.07
CA ALA A 53 -8.78 2.78 -5.65
C ALA A 53 -7.90 4.03 -5.81
N LEU A 54 -7.20 4.44 -4.75
CA LEU A 54 -6.27 5.57 -4.79
C LEU A 54 -5.13 5.36 -5.81
N GLY A 55 -4.56 4.17 -5.85
CA GLY A 55 -3.48 3.86 -6.77
C GLY A 55 -3.91 3.87 -8.23
N ARG A 56 -5.10 3.39 -8.53
CA ARG A 56 -5.68 3.47 -9.88
C ARG A 56 -5.99 4.90 -10.28
N GLU A 57 -6.56 5.70 -9.36
CA GLU A 57 -6.78 7.12 -9.59
C GLU A 57 -5.45 7.82 -9.92
N ALA A 58 -4.40 7.60 -9.12
CA ALA A 58 -3.07 8.17 -9.39
C ALA A 58 -2.51 7.73 -10.74
N TRP A 59 -2.72 6.47 -11.14
CA TRP A 59 -2.27 5.97 -12.44
C TRP A 59 -3.00 6.65 -13.60
N HIS A 60 -4.32 6.84 -13.50
CA HIS A 60 -5.09 7.58 -14.51
C HIS A 60 -4.70 9.05 -14.58
N LEU A 61 -4.52 9.72 -13.42
CA LEU A 61 -4.09 11.11 -13.36
C LEU A 61 -2.71 11.33 -13.98
N ARG A 62 -1.75 10.44 -13.79
CA ARG A 62 -0.43 10.52 -14.45
C ARG A 62 -0.52 10.37 -15.97
N ARG A 63 -1.43 9.55 -16.45
CA ARG A 63 -1.67 9.45 -17.91
C ARG A 63 -2.32 10.72 -18.44
N LEU A 64 -3.26 11.30 -17.70
CA LEU A 64 -3.88 12.59 -18.05
C LEU A 64 -2.84 13.70 -18.03
N GLU A 65 -2.00 13.81 -17.01
CA GLU A 65 -0.91 14.76 -16.92
C GLU A 65 0.00 14.69 -18.14
N LYS A 66 0.44 13.48 -18.52
CA LYS A 66 1.26 13.28 -19.72
C LYS A 66 0.54 13.72 -20.98
N SER A 67 -0.74 13.44 -21.14
CA SER A 67 -1.53 13.88 -22.30
C SER A 67 -1.69 15.40 -22.34
N LEU A 68 -1.96 16.04 -21.19
CA LEU A 68 -2.05 17.50 -21.08
C LEU A 68 -0.73 18.19 -21.45
N LEU A 69 0.41 17.67 -20.97
CA LEU A 69 1.74 18.19 -21.30
C LEU A 69 2.04 18.07 -22.81
N GLN A 70 1.68 16.94 -23.42
CA GLN A 70 1.84 16.76 -24.86
C GLN A 70 0.98 17.76 -25.65
N ASN A 71 -0.28 17.94 -25.25
CA ASN A 71 -1.18 18.89 -25.91
C ASN A 71 -0.73 20.34 -25.72
N GLN A 72 -0.22 20.70 -24.52
CA GLN A 72 0.35 22.00 -24.24
C GLN A 72 1.52 22.32 -25.18
N ALA A 73 2.43 21.35 -25.37
CA ALA A 73 3.60 21.51 -26.23
C ALA A 73 3.24 21.71 -27.72
N CYS A 74 2.08 21.20 -28.15
CA CYS A 74 1.60 21.33 -29.54
C CYS A 74 0.58 22.46 -29.74
N SER A 75 0.18 23.16 -28.68
CA SER A 75 -0.89 24.16 -28.74
C SER A 75 -0.36 25.56 -29.08
N HIS A 76 -1.19 26.32 -29.81
CA HIS A 76 -0.96 27.75 -30.03
C HIS A 76 -1.24 28.60 -28.77
N ASN A 77 -2.00 28.05 -27.80
CA ASN A 77 -2.35 28.69 -26.54
C ASN A 77 -1.97 27.80 -25.35
N PRO A 78 -0.69 27.71 -24.98
CA PRO A 78 -0.21 26.82 -23.92
C PRO A 78 -0.75 27.18 -22.53
N ASP A 79 -1.16 28.42 -22.29
CA ASP A 79 -1.67 28.89 -20.99
C ASP A 79 -3.00 28.23 -20.57
N TRP A 80 -3.79 27.77 -21.53
CA TRP A 80 -5.06 27.07 -21.24
C TRP A 80 -4.87 25.77 -20.47
N PHE A 81 -3.67 25.19 -20.52
CA PHE A 81 -3.34 23.93 -19.84
C PHE A 81 -2.82 24.13 -18.42
N GLY A 82 -2.48 25.36 -18.02
CA GLY A 82 -1.89 25.64 -16.70
C GLY A 82 -2.79 25.20 -15.55
N GLN A 83 -4.04 25.65 -15.52
CA GLN A 83 -4.98 25.31 -14.46
C GLN A 83 -5.33 23.82 -14.40
N PRO A 84 -5.61 23.10 -15.51
CA PRO A 84 -5.79 21.65 -15.49
C PRO A 84 -4.56 20.88 -14.98
N LEU A 85 -3.36 21.28 -15.37
CA LEU A 85 -2.11 20.65 -14.94
C LEU A 85 -1.88 20.85 -13.44
N GLU A 86 -2.09 22.05 -12.91
CA GLU A 86 -1.97 22.34 -11.48
C GLU A 86 -2.98 21.52 -10.65
N SER A 87 -4.22 21.41 -11.12
CA SER A 87 -5.26 20.60 -10.48
C SER A 87 -4.86 19.12 -10.40
N VAL A 88 -4.34 18.57 -11.50
CA VAL A 88 -3.87 17.17 -11.54
C VAL A 88 -2.67 16.99 -10.62
N ALA A 89 -1.69 17.89 -10.63
CA ALA A 89 -0.51 17.83 -9.77
C ALA A 89 -0.89 17.87 -8.27
N THR A 90 -1.77 18.80 -7.89
CA THR A 90 -2.28 18.91 -6.52
C THR A 90 -2.98 17.61 -6.08
N ARG A 91 -3.82 17.04 -6.93
CA ARG A 91 -4.50 15.78 -6.62
C ARG A 91 -3.52 14.62 -6.48
N LEU A 92 -2.52 14.51 -7.33
CA LEU A 92 -1.45 13.50 -7.23
C LEU A 92 -0.66 13.63 -5.93
N GLN A 93 -0.36 14.84 -5.48
CA GLN A 93 0.31 15.10 -4.21
C GLN A 93 -0.54 14.61 -3.02
N VAL A 94 -1.84 14.92 -3.01
CA VAL A 94 -2.77 14.44 -1.96
C VAL A 94 -2.82 12.92 -1.92
N ILE A 95 -2.96 12.25 -3.07
CA ILE A 95 -2.97 10.79 -3.15
C ILE A 95 -1.64 10.21 -2.66
N GLY A 96 -0.52 10.83 -3.05
CA GLY A 96 0.82 10.43 -2.60
C GLY A 96 0.95 10.44 -1.08
N ALA A 97 0.50 11.51 -0.42
CA ALA A 97 0.45 11.60 1.04
C ALA A 97 -0.46 10.54 1.68
N GLN A 98 -1.60 10.26 1.07
CA GLN A 98 -2.53 9.22 1.54
C GLN A 98 -1.95 7.80 1.42
N LEU A 99 -1.23 7.50 0.34
CA LEU A 99 -0.55 6.22 0.14
C LEU A 99 0.74 6.07 0.96
N ALA A 100 1.29 7.16 1.48
CA ALA A 100 2.45 7.12 2.36
C ALA A 100 2.08 6.65 3.77
N ASN A 101 0.89 7.03 4.27
CA ASN A 101 0.48 6.74 5.64
C ASN A 101 -0.96 6.19 5.69
N PRO A 102 -1.16 4.97 6.22
CA PRO A 102 -2.48 4.33 6.28
C PRO A 102 -3.42 4.96 7.31
N THR A 103 -2.93 5.82 8.21
CA THR A 103 -3.75 6.40 9.30
C THR A 103 -4.85 7.33 8.79
N HIS A 104 -4.71 7.88 7.56
CA HIS A 104 -5.78 8.68 6.96
C HIS A 104 -7.10 7.90 6.80
N LEU A 105 -7.03 6.57 6.60
CA LEU A 105 -8.21 5.72 6.50
C LEU A 105 -8.99 5.66 7.81
N LYS A 106 -8.33 5.67 8.96
CA LYS A 106 -8.98 5.76 10.27
C LYS A 106 -9.75 7.07 10.45
N ARG A 107 -9.19 8.17 9.97
CA ARG A 107 -9.87 9.48 9.99
C ARG A 107 -11.08 9.51 9.08
N ARG A 108 -10.97 8.92 7.88
CA ARG A 108 -12.06 8.87 6.89
C ARG A 108 -13.16 7.90 7.30
N PHE A 109 -12.79 6.73 7.80
CA PHE A 109 -13.72 5.65 8.17
C PHE A 109 -13.68 5.42 9.69
N LYS A 110 -14.54 6.12 10.42
CA LYS A 110 -14.62 6.11 11.89
C LYS A 110 -14.74 4.69 12.49
N TRP A 111 -15.36 3.75 11.79
CA TRP A 111 -15.49 2.37 12.24
C TRP A 111 -14.15 1.64 12.33
N LEU A 112 -13.18 1.99 11.49
CA LEU A 112 -11.82 1.44 11.56
C LEU A 112 -11.08 1.89 12.82
N ASP A 113 -11.35 3.11 13.29
CA ASP A 113 -10.71 3.67 14.47
C ASP A 113 -11.38 3.20 15.78
N LYS A 114 -12.72 3.16 15.79
CA LYS A 114 -13.50 2.77 16.97
C LYS A 114 -13.45 1.29 17.29
N ASN A 115 -12.99 0.45 16.36
CA ASN A 115 -13.02 -0.99 16.53
C ASN A 115 -11.78 -1.51 17.24
N LYS A 116 -11.91 -1.72 18.55
CA LYS A 116 -10.84 -2.24 19.42
C LYS A 116 -10.32 -3.65 19.05
N ARG A 117 -11.04 -4.39 18.19
CA ARG A 117 -10.65 -5.73 17.73
C ARG A 117 -9.72 -5.69 16.51
N LEU A 118 -9.52 -4.51 15.90
CA LEU A 118 -8.63 -4.38 14.75
C LEU A 118 -7.19 -4.19 15.21
N ASP A 119 -6.32 -5.04 14.69
CA ASP A 119 -4.89 -4.93 14.93
C ASP A 119 -4.29 -3.75 14.15
N ALA A 120 -3.51 -2.92 14.84
CA ALA A 120 -2.79 -1.81 14.22
C ALA A 120 -1.81 -2.30 13.15
N MET A 121 -1.18 -3.45 13.34
CA MET A 121 -0.25 -4.06 12.37
C MET A 121 -0.95 -4.46 11.07
N MET A 122 -2.24 -4.77 11.09
CA MET A 122 -3.02 -5.10 9.90
C MET A 122 -2.95 -3.99 8.85
N PHE A 123 -3.03 -2.70 9.26
CA PHE A 123 -2.97 -1.56 8.34
C PHE A 123 -1.62 -1.48 7.61
N TYR A 124 -0.53 -1.65 8.34
CA TYR A 124 0.82 -1.60 7.77
C TYR A 124 1.13 -2.82 6.90
N ALA A 125 0.72 -4.01 7.34
CA ALA A 125 0.85 -5.23 6.56
C ALA A 125 0.07 -5.11 5.23
N THR A 126 -1.15 -4.60 5.27
CA THR A 126 -1.98 -4.37 4.08
C THR A 126 -1.37 -3.34 3.14
N LEU A 127 -0.80 -2.24 3.66
CA LEU A 127 -0.10 -1.24 2.86
C LEU A 127 1.15 -1.85 2.19
N ASN A 128 1.92 -2.66 2.90
CA ASN A 128 3.10 -3.33 2.34
C ASN A 128 2.70 -4.33 1.25
N PHE A 129 1.62 -5.08 1.44
CA PHE A 129 1.09 -5.99 0.43
C PHE A 129 0.62 -5.23 -0.83
N TYR A 130 -0.08 -4.12 -0.66
CA TYR A 130 -0.45 -3.22 -1.76
C TYR A 130 0.77 -2.71 -2.52
N ARG A 131 1.81 -2.23 -1.81
CA ARG A 131 3.07 -1.76 -2.42
C ARG A 131 3.77 -2.87 -3.20
N ALA A 132 3.81 -4.08 -2.65
CA ALA A 132 4.36 -5.25 -3.31
C ALA A 132 3.62 -5.57 -4.61
N SER A 133 2.29 -5.47 -4.63
CA SER A 133 1.46 -5.70 -5.82
C SER A 133 1.78 -4.71 -6.95
N TRP A 134 1.97 -3.42 -6.64
CA TRP A 134 2.42 -2.42 -7.62
C TRP A 134 3.85 -2.65 -8.10
N ASN A 135 4.74 -3.06 -7.20
CA ASN A 135 6.12 -3.39 -7.58
C ASN A 135 6.17 -4.60 -8.53
N MET A 136 5.34 -5.61 -8.29
CA MET A 136 5.20 -6.75 -9.21
C MET A 136 4.69 -6.30 -10.58
N PHE A 137 3.66 -5.46 -10.65
CA PHE A 137 3.17 -4.91 -11.93
C PHE A 137 4.26 -4.14 -12.69
N ARG A 138 5.08 -3.34 -11.99
CA ARG A 138 6.19 -2.60 -12.64
C ARG A 138 7.28 -3.50 -13.18
N LYS A 139 7.56 -4.62 -12.50
CA LYS A 139 8.60 -5.59 -12.90
C LYS A 139 8.10 -6.58 -13.95
N VAL A 140 6.85 -6.99 -13.85
CA VAL A 140 6.25 -8.04 -14.68
C VAL A 140 4.92 -7.53 -15.20
N HIS A 141 4.93 -6.88 -16.37
CA HIS A 141 3.72 -6.29 -16.97
C HIS A 141 2.57 -7.28 -17.18
N ALA A 142 2.87 -8.55 -17.37
CA ALA A 142 1.88 -9.61 -17.52
C ALA A 142 0.98 -9.79 -16.29
N THR A 143 1.40 -9.34 -15.08
CA THR A 143 0.58 -9.43 -13.87
C THR A 143 -0.62 -8.48 -13.86
N GLY A 144 -0.60 -7.45 -14.70
CA GLY A 144 -1.61 -6.40 -14.74
C GLY A 144 -1.60 -5.49 -13.51
N ILE A 145 -2.39 -4.41 -13.56
CA ILE A 145 -2.54 -3.49 -12.42
C ILE A 145 -3.24 -4.19 -11.25
N PRO A 146 -2.93 -3.81 -9.99
CA PRO A 146 -3.59 -4.38 -8.82
C PRO A 146 -5.10 -4.34 -8.92
N LYS A 147 -5.74 -5.47 -8.56
CA LYS A 147 -7.18 -5.65 -8.65
C LYS A 147 -7.81 -5.57 -7.25
N PHE A 148 -9.09 -5.21 -7.20
CA PHE A 148 -9.88 -5.27 -5.98
C PHE A 148 -10.06 -6.73 -5.53
N HIS A 149 -9.95 -6.94 -4.22
CA HIS A 149 -10.27 -8.23 -3.63
C HIS A 149 -11.80 -8.34 -3.45
N LYS A 150 -12.38 -9.35 -4.06
CA LYS A 150 -13.80 -9.67 -3.87
C LYS A 150 -14.02 -10.38 -2.52
N LYS A 151 -15.26 -10.36 -2.03
CA LYS A 151 -15.71 -11.13 -0.87
C LYS A 151 -15.82 -12.60 -1.22
#